data_4b558252b2adde61cf26c0da076e0310
#
_entry.id   4b558252b2adde61cf26c0da076e0310
#
_cell.length_a   1.000
_cell.length_b   1.000
_cell.length_c   1.000
_cell.angle_alpha   90.00
_cell.angle_beta   90.00
_cell.angle_gamma   90.00
#
_symmetry.space_group_name_H-M   'P 1'
#
loop_
_entity.id
_entity.type
_entity.pdbx_description
1 polymer ?
#
loop_
_entity_poly.entity_id
_entity_poly.type
_entity_poly.pdbx_seq_one_letter_code
_entity_poly.pdbx_strand_id
1 'polypeptide(L)'
;MGRPGGVALKNTPPQEQLSQGQNFERNQERFKLYEEMGWTGEAQLQGMDAEGIDVAVIYPSRGLFALTVPDLAPELAAAIARAYNNWLYDFCAPDRSRLLGAGMISPFDVNDAVAESKRCARELGFRGVFLRPNLVHGRNWHDPYYEPLWSTLEELDVPLGFHEGDTSALPHVGEQFGTNTMLRHVLASDGANAVSY
;
A
#
# COMPACT_ATOMS: atom_id res chain seq x y z
N MET A 1 -14.21 -14.57 -12.52
CA MET A 1 -13.02 -14.50 -11.65
C MET A 1 -13.49 -14.59 -10.21
N GLY A 2 -13.10 -15.63 -9.46
CA GLY A 2 -13.58 -15.85 -8.10
C GLY A 2 -13.17 -14.69 -7.21
N ARG A 3 -14.11 -14.18 -6.41
CA ARG A 3 -13.85 -13.27 -5.31
C ARG A 3 -12.72 -13.85 -4.46
N PRO A 4 -11.79 -13.06 -3.95
CA PRO A 4 -10.99 -13.50 -2.82
C PRO A 4 -12.01 -13.83 -1.72
N GLY A 5 -12.19 -15.10 -1.44
CA GLY A 5 -13.08 -15.53 -0.38
C GLY A 5 -12.67 -14.78 0.88
N GLY A 6 -13.59 -14.00 1.43
CA GLY A 6 -13.41 -13.51 2.77
C GLY A 6 -13.06 -14.75 3.59
N VAL A 7 -11.92 -14.73 4.28
CA VAL A 7 -11.56 -15.78 5.23
C VAL A 7 -12.72 -15.78 6.21
N ALA A 8 -13.60 -16.78 6.08
CA ALA A 8 -14.59 -17.00 7.09
C ALA A 8 -13.81 -17.25 8.38
N LEU A 9 -13.80 -16.24 9.24
CA LEU A 9 -13.19 -16.32 10.54
C LEU A 9 -13.95 -17.42 11.28
N LYS A 10 -13.44 -18.64 11.26
CA LYS A 10 -14.08 -19.84 11.82
C LYS A 10 -14.46 -19.70 13.29
N ASN A 11 -14.02 -18.63 13.94
CA ASN A 11 -14.25 -18.34 15.37
C ASN A 11 -15.01 -17.03 15.62
N THR A 12 -15.60 -16.41 14.58
CA THR A 12 -16.41 -15.20 14.77
C THR A 12 -17.76 -15.61 15.39
N PRO A 13 -18.21 -14.97 16.49
CA PRO A 13 -19.51 -15.25 17.07
C PRO A 13 -20.63 -15.11 16.04
N PRO A 14 -21.70 -15.94 16.13
CA PRO A 14 -22.78 -15.93 15.15
C PRO A 14 -23.42 -14.55 14.91
N GLN A 15 -23.47 -13.70 15.96
CA GLN A 15 -23.99 -12.34 15.85
C GLN A 15 -23.09 -11.40 15.02
N GLU A 16 -21.79 -11.54 15.11
CA GLU A 16 -20.87 -10.76 14.29
C GLU A 16 -20.86 -11.25 12.85
N GLN A 17 -21.05 -12.55 12.63
CA GLN A 17 -21.21 -13.10 11.28
C GLN A 17 -22.50 -12.59 10.62
N LEU A 18 -23.60 -12.48 11.38
CA LEU A 18 -24.86 -11.93 10.89
C LEU A 18 -24.74 -10.43 10.59
N SER A 19 -24.05 -9.66 11.45
CA SER A 19 -23.83 -8.23 11.21
C SER A 19 -22.92 -7.99 9.98
N GLN A 20 -21.92 -8.82 9.77
CA GLN A 20 -21.07 -8.79 8.57
C GLN A 20 -21.88 -9.19 7.32
N GLY A 21 -22.80 -10.17 7.44
CA GLY A 21 -23.69 -10.57 6.35
C GLY A 21 -24.64 -9.44 5.94
N GLN A 22 -25.29 -8.80 6.88
CA GLN A 22 -26.18 -7.67 6.61
C GLN A 22 -25.45 -6.47 6.02
N ASN A 23 -24.27 -6.13 6.54
CA ASN A 23 -23.44 -5.08 5.97
C ASN A 23 -22.92 -5.49 4.60
N PHE A 24 -22.61 -6.75 4.38
CA PHE A 24 -22.16 -7.25 3.09
C PHE A 24 -23.23 -7.13 2.02
N GLU A 25 -24.48 -7.52 2.29
CA GLU A 25 -25.60 -7.37 1.36
C GLU A 25 -25.93 -5.90 1.08
N ARG A 26 -25.98 -5.08 2.12
CA ARG A 26 -26.18 -3.63 2.01
C ARG A 26 -25.07 -2.94 1.23
N ASN A 27 -23.84 -3.34 1.40
CA ASN A 27 -22.70 -2.82 0.67
C ASN A 27 -22.61 -3.39 -0.76
N GLN A 28 -23.18 -4.56 -1.02
CA GLN A 28 -23.19 -5.14 -2.38
C GLN A 28 -23.91 -4.25 -3.39
N GLU A 29 -25.04 -3.64 -3.01
CA GLU A 29 -25.74 -2.71 -3.89
C GLU A 29 -24.90 -1.47 -4.20
N ARG A 30 -24.20 -0.93 -3.17
CA ARG A 30 -23.25 0.18 -3.35
C ARG A 30 -22.06 -0.23 -4.22
N PHE A 31 -21.47 -1.41 -3.95
CA PHE A 31 -20.33 -1.93 -4.72
C PHE A 31 -20.71 -2.22 -6.18
N LYS A 32 -21.95 -2.62 -6.44
CA LYS A 32 -22.44 -2.84 -7.79
C LYS A 32 -22.40 -1.54 -8.62
N LEU A 33 -22.81 -0.43 -8.04
CA LEU A 33 -22.72 0.88 -8.69
C LEU A 33 -21.25 1.23 -9.04
N TYR A 34 -20.34 1.05 -8.10
CA TYR A 34 -18.91 1.34 -8.34
C TYR A 34 -18.27 0.36 -9.33
N GLU A 35 -18.73 -0.91 -9.35
CA GLU A 35 -18.31 -1.90 -10.34
C GLU A 35 -18.79 -1.52 -11.74
N GLU A 36 -20.05 -1.07 -11.88
CA GLU A 36 -20.61 -0.56 -13.13
C GLU A 36 -19.85 0.70 -13.63
N MET A 37 -19.37 1.53 -12.71
CA MET A 37 -18.50 2.67 -13.00
C MET A 37 -17.04 2.27 -13.26
N GLY A 38 -16.67 0.99 -13.19
CA GLY A 38 -15.33 0.49 -13.44
C GLY A 38 -14.32 0.82 -12.36
N TRP A 39 -14.74 1.11 -11.13
CA TRP A 39 -13.86 1.48 -10.00
C TRP A 39 -12.93 2.65 -10.33
N THR A 40 -13.45 3.66 -11.03
CA THR A 40 -12.69 4.84 -11.46
C THR A 40 -12.47 5.84 -10.30
N GLY A 41 -11.66 6.88 -10.55
CA GLY A 41 -11.49 7.99 -9.62
C GLY A 41 -12.80 8.72 -9.31
N GLU A 42 -13.71 8.83 -10.29
CA GLU A 42 -15.06 9.38 -10.10
C GLU A 42 -15.89 8.50 -9.16
N ALA A 43 -15.82 7.18 -9.30
CA ALA A 43 -16.48 6.25 -8.40
C ALA A 43 -15.93 6.38 -6.97
N GLN A 44 -14.62 6.56 -6.82
CA GLN A 44 -13.97 6.81 -5.53
C GLN A 44 -14.47 8.11 -4.89
N LEU A 45 -14.57 9.19 -5.65
CA LEU A 45 -15.09 10.48 -5.16
C LEU A 45 -16.55 10.37 -4.70
N GLN A 46 -17.41 9.67 -5.46
CA GLN A 46 -18.77 9.42 -5.05
C GLN A 46 -18.86 8.62 -3.74
N GLY A 47 -17.98 7.62 -3.57
CA GLY A 47 -17.88 6.86 -2.32
C GLY A 47 -17.46 7.75 -1.15
N MET A 48 -16.49 8.63 -1.36
CA MET A 48 -16.02 9.59 -0.36
C MET A 48 -17.15 10.56 0.02
N ASP A 49 -17.89 11.09 -0.95
CA ASP A 49 -19.03 12.00 -0.69
C ASP A 49 -20.11 11.31 0.14
N ALA A 50 -20.41 10.04 -0.17
CA ALA A 50 -21.41 9.26 0.57
C ALA A 50 -20.99 8.95 2.02
N GLU A 51 -19.69 8.86 2.30
CA GLU A 51 -19.13 8.59 3.64
C GLU A 51 -18.65 9.86 4.36
N GLY A 52 -18.74 11.06 3.73
CA GLY A 52 -18.32 12.33 4.32
C GLY A 52 -16.80 12.46 4.42
N ILE A 53 -16.06 11.90 3.48
CA ILE A 53 -14.59 11.96 3.43
C ILE A 53 -14.18 13.10 2.49
N ASP A 54 -13.48 14.09 3.01
CA ASP A 54 -13.02 15.24 2.23
C ASP A 54 -11.83 14.90 1.35
N VAL A 55 -10.82 14.21 1.90
CA VAL A 55 -9.55 13.88 1.24
C VAL A 55 -9.16 12.45 1.55
N ALA A 56 -8.66 11.73 0.55
CA ALA A 56 -8.11 10.39 0.71
C ALA A 56 -6.71 10.29 0.12
N VAL A 57 -5.81 9.61 0.84
CA VAL A 57 -4.52 9.18 0.30
C VAL A 57 -4.67 7.78 -0.25
N ILE A 58 -4.37 7.62 -1.54
CA ILE A 58 -4.63 6.38 -2.27
C ILE A 58 -3.38 5.52 -2.32
N TYR A 59 -3.51 4.31 -1.79
CA TYR A 59 -2.53 3.24 -1.79
C TYR A 59 -3.00 2.06 -2.66
N PRO A 60 -2.09 1.19 -3.14
CA PRO A 60 -2.52 0.01 -3.89
C PRO A 60 -3.19 -1.03 -2.98
N SER A 61 -4.21 -1.72 -3.48
CA SER A 61 -4.77 -2.92 -2.83
C SER A 61 -3.97 -4.15 -3.25
N ARG A 62 -4.28 -4.72 -4.43
CA ARG A 62 -3.63 -5.95 -4.91
C ARG A 62 -2.20 -5.73 -5.40
N GLY A 63 -1.92 -4.58 -5.98
CA GLY A 63 -0.58 -4.21 -6.45
C GLY A 63 0.46 -4.09 -5.33
N LEU A 64 0.02 -4.01 -4.08
CA LEU A 64 0.89 -3.91 -2.92
C LEU A 64 1.93 -5.03 -2.83
N PHE A 65 1.55 -6.24 -3.21
CA PHE A 65 2.41 -7.42 -3.13
C PHE A 65 3.37 -7.59 -4.32
N ALA A 66 3.26 -6.76 -5.34
CA ALA A 66 4.05 -6.92 -6.56
C ALA A 66 5.58 -6.81 -6.32
N LEU A 67 5.98 -5.96 -5.38
CA LEU A 67 7.39 -5.76 -5.02
C LEU A 67 7.88 -6.63 -3.84
N THR A 68 7.13 -7.66 -3.45
CA THR A 68 7.55 -8.60 -2.39
C THR A 68 8.09 -9.92 -2.94
N VAL A 69 8.09 -10.07 -4.26
CA VAL A 69 8.64 -11.26 -4.90
C VAL A 69 10.15 -11.31 -4.66
N PRO A 70 10.66 -12.36 -4.00
CA PRO A 70 12.10 -12.49 -3.78
C PRO A 70 12.86 -12.49 -5.11
N ASP A 71 14.04 -11.89 -5.10
CA ASP A 71 14.96 -11.86 -6.27
C ASP A 71 14.36 -11.26 -7.55
N LEU A 72 13.37 -10.38 -7.41
CA LEU A 72 12.84 -9.63 -8.54
C LEU A 72 13.95 -8.79 -9.17
N ALA A 73 14.07 -8.85 -10.50
CA ALA A 73 15.06 -8.05 -11.22
C ALA A 73 14.80 -6.54 -10.96
N PRO A 74 15.82 -5.75 -10.61
CA PRO A 74 15.65 -4.33 -10.28
C PRO A 74 14.90 -3.55 -11.36
N GLU A 75 15.22 -3.80 -12.64
CA GLU A 75 14.58 -3.14 -13.78
C GLU A 75 13.09 -3.46 -13.87
N LEU A 76 12.70 -4.71 -13.56
CA LEU A 76 11.30 -5.10 -13.52
C LEU A 76 10.59 -4.45 -12.34
N ALA A 77 11.22 -4.42 -11.17
CA ALA A 77 10.68 -3.78 -9.98
C ALA A 77 10.45 -2.27 -10.19
N ALA A 78 11.41 -1.60 -10.81
CA ALA A 78 11.29 -0.18 -11.19
C ALA A 78 10.17 0.04 -12.23
N ALA A 79 10.04 -0.84 -13.23
CA ALA A 79 8.98 -0.77 -14.22
C ALA A 79 7.58 -0.96 -13.60
N ILE A 80 7.44 -1.88 -12.65
CA ILE A 80 6.19 -2.11 -11.90
C ILE A 80 5.80 -0.84 -11.12
N ALA A 81 6.75 -0.27 -10.36
CA ALA A 81 6.52 0.96 -9.60
C ALA A 81 6.08 2.11 -10.52
N ARG A 82 6.78 2.32 -11.63
CA ARG A 82 6.45 3.33 -12.63
C ARG A 82 5.08 3.12 -13.26
N ALA A 83 4.73 1.89 -13.61
CA ALA A 83 3.44 1.56 -14.20
C ALA A 83 2.29 1.83 -13.21
N TYR A 84 2.47 1.44 -11.93
CA TYR A 84 1.51 1.75 -10.88
C TYR A 84 1.36 3.26 -10.71
N ASN A 85 2.44 4.01 -10.64
CA ASN A 85 2.39 5.46 -10.42
C ASN A 85 1.74 6.20 -11.59
N ASN A 86 1.94 5.74 -12.83
CA ASN A 86 1.24 6.28 -14.00
C ASN A 86 -0.27 6.04 -13.90
N TRP A 87 -0.68 4.80 -13.59
CA TRP A 87 -2.07 4.47 -13.38
C TRP A 87 -2.69 5.31 -12.24
N LEU A 88 -1.98 5.46 -11.12
CA LEU A 88 -2.45 6.25 -9.98
C LEU A 88 -2.61 7.73 -10.33
N TYR A 89 -1.70 8.26 -11.12
CA TYR A 89 -1.81 9.64 -11.62
C TYR A 89 -3.08 9.85 -12.44
N ASP A 90 -3.41 8.90 -13.32
CA ASP A 90 -4.64 8.94 -14.12
C ASP A 90 -5.88 8.71 -13.24
N PHE A 91 -5.80 7.79 -12.30
CA PHE A 91 -6.88 7.52 -11.34
C PHE A 91 -7.25 8.75 -10.50
N CYS A 92 -6.27 9.54 -10.08
CA CYS A 92 -6.49 10.76 -9.29
C CYS A 92 -6.90 11.97 -10.16
N ALA A 93 -6.96 11.84 -11.49
CA ALA A 93 -7.21 12.96 -12.41
C ALA A 93 -8.55 13.70 -12.19
N PRO A 94 -9.66 13.03 -11.79
CA PRO A 94 -10.93 13.73 -11.60
C PRO A 94 -10.88 14.82 -10.54
N ASP A 95 -10.14 14.61 -9.44
CA ASP A 95 -9.91 15.65 -8.43
C ASP A 95 -8.63 15.38 -7.63
N ARG A 96 -7.51 15.92 -8.08
CA ARG A 96 -6.19 15.81 -7.42
C ARG A 96 -6.06 16.58 -6.12
N SER A 97 -7.04 17.39 -5.75
CA SER A 97 -7.08 18.05 -4.44
C SER A 97 -7.69 17.14 -3.36
N ARG A 98 -8.49 16.17 -3.76
CA ARG A 98 -9.16 15.20 -2.87
C ARG A 98 -8.57 13.79 -2.96
N LEU A 99 -8.11 13.37 -4.14
CA LEU A 99 -7.46 12.08 -4.35
C LEU A 99 -5.94 12.29 -4.42
N LEU A 100 -5.26 12.02 -3.31
CA LEU A 100 -3.82 12.21 -3.19
C LEU A 100 -3.12 10.88 -3.41
N GLY A 101 -2.32 10.76 -4.47
CA GLY A 101 -1.55 9.54 -4.74
C GLY A 101 -0.37 9.37 -3.78
N ALA A 102 -0.22 8.17 -3.21
CA ALA A 102 1.03 7.73 -2.58
C ALA A 102 1.86 6.96 -3.61
N GLY A 103 3.02 7.50 -3.99
CA GLY A 103 3.88 6.91 -5.00
C GLY A 103 4.55 5.62 -4.52
N MET A 104 4.49 4.57 -5.34
CA MET A 104 5.21 3.33 -5.08
C MET A 104 6.68 3.51 -5.46
N ILE A 105 7.60 3.19 -4.54
CA ILE A 105 9.04 3.22 -4.79
C ILE A 105 9.59 1.81 -4.77
N SER A 106 10.43 1.49 -5.76
CA SER A 106 11.13 0.21 -5.83
C SER A 106 12.46 0.30 -5.07
N PRO A 107 12.68 -0.50 -4.01
CA PRO A 107 13.91 -0.46 -3.23
C PRO A 107 15.01 -1.40 -3.75
N PHE A 108 14.81 -2.07 -4.90
CA PHE A 108 15.75 -3.05 -5.45
C PHE A 108 17.02 -2.41 -6.00
N ASP A 109 16.92 -1.20 -6.56
CA ASP A 109 18.05 -0.33 -6.88
C ASP A 109 17.80 1.08 -6.32
N VAL A 110 18.77 1.63 -5.59
CA VAL A 110 18.61 2.93 -4.93
C VAL A 110 18.55 4.09 -5.93
N ASN A 111 19.20 3.97 -7.10
CA ASN A 111 19.15 5.02 -8.11
C ASN A 111 17.75 5.07 -8.76
N ASP A 112 17.13 3.91 -9.01
CA ASP A 112 15.76 3.82 -9.47
C ASP A 112 14.78 4.40 -8.44
N ALA A 113 14.98 4.08 -7.15
CA ALA A 113 14.20 4.63 -6.06
C ALA A 113 14.28 6.16 -6.01
N VAL A 114 15.48 6.72 -6.11
CA VAL A 114 15.73 8.17 -6.16
C VAL A 114 15.06 8.81 -7.39
N ALA A 115 15.24 8.21 -8.58
CA ALA A 115 14.68 8.74 -9.81
C ALA A 115 13.14 8.78 -9.76
N GLU A 116 12.53 7.69 -9.29
CA GLU A 116 11.06 7.59 -9.20
C GLU A 116 10.50 8.50 -8.11
N SER A 117 11.19 8.67 -6.97
CA SER A 117 10.80 9.63 -5.93
C SER A 117 10.74 11.06 -6.48
N LYS A 118 11.77 11.46 -7.22
CA LYS A 118 11.82 12.78 -7.89
C LYS A 118 10.69 12.93 -8.90
N ARG A 119 10.41 11.89 -9.68
CA ARG A 119 9.31 11.90 -10.66
C ARG A 119 7.95 12.01 -9.96
N CYS A 120 7.70 11.21 -8.92
CA CYS A 120 6.47 11.26 -8.15
C CYS A 120 6.19 12.67 -7.60
N ALA A 121 7.19 13.30 -7.00
CA ALA A 121 7.03 14.61 -6.39
C ALA A 121 6.91 15.74 -7.42
N ARG A 122 7.79 15.77 -8.42
CA ARG A 122 7.94 16.94 -9.32
C ARG A 122 7.08 16.87 -10.56
N GLU A 123 6.86 15.68 -11.12
CA GLU A 123 6.12 15.50 -12.36
C GLU A 123 4.68 15.06 -12.12
N LEU A 124 4.46 14.10 -11.19
CA LEU A 124 3.13 13.59 -10.88
C LEU A 124 2.43 14.37 -9.76
N GLY A 125 3.16 15.20 -9.01
CA GLY A 125 2.60 16.02 -7.93
C GLY A 125 2.09 15.21 -6.74
N PHE A 126 2.60 13.99 -6.55
CA PHE A 126 2.24 13.17 -5.40
C PHE A 126 2.76 13.80 -4.10
N ARG A 127 1.98 13.64 -3.03
CA ARG A 127 2.25 14.27 -1.72
C ARG A 127 2.95 13.34 -0.75
N GLY A 128 3.23 12.11 -1.15
CA GLY A 128 3.93 11.12 -0.37
C GLY A 128 4.39 9.97 -1.25
N VAL A 129 5.34 9.21 -0.76
CA VAL A 129 5.76 7.94 -1.36
C VAL A 129 5.69 6.85 -0.31
N PHE A 130 5.67 5.60 -0.75
CA PHE A 130 5.68 4.48 0.19
C PHE A 130 6.62 3.38 -0.24
N LEU A 131 7.09 2.67 0.76
CA LEU A 131 7.83 1.42 0.68
C LEU A 131 7.12 0.35 1.51
N ARG A 132 7.52 -0.89 1.33
CA ARG A 132 7.18 -1.97 2.25
C ARG A 132 8.35 -2.19 3.21
N PRO A 133 8.09 -2.57 4.48
CA PRO A 133 9.15 -2.76 5.47
C PRO A 133 10.01 -4.01 5.24
N ASN A 134 9.68 -4.82 4.23
CA ASN A 134 10.41 -6.04 3.91
C ASN A 134 11.87 -5.74 3.51
N LEU A 135 12.79 -6.56 3.98
CA LEU A 135 14.18 -6.50 3.57
C LEU A 135 14.31 -6.80 2.08
N VAL A 136 15.17 -6.06 1.40
CA VAL A 136 15.51 -6.30 -0.01
C VAL A 136 16.97 -6.70 -0.09
N HIS A 137 17.25 -7.86 -0.65
CA HIS A 137 18.59 -8.46 -0.70
C HIS A 137 19.28 -8.52 0.66
N GLY A 138 18.50 -8.74 1.74
CA GLY A 138 19.00 -8.83 3.11
C GLY A 138 19.45 -7.51 3.72
N ARG A 139 19.23 -6.36 3.07
CA ARG A 139 19.58 -5.03 3.60
C ARG A 139 18.48 -4.49 4.49
N ASN A 140 18.88 -3.96 5.64
CA ASN A 140 18.01 -3.18 6.51
C ASN A 140 17.87 -1.73 6.00
N TRP A 141 16.81 -1.05 6.40
CA TRP A 141 16.54 0.33 5.97
C TRP A 141 17.57 1.36 6.50
N HIS A 142 18.32 1.05 7.53
CA HIS A 142 19.43 1.86 8.03
C HIS A 142 20.77 1.58 7.31
N ASP A 143 20.80 0.70 6.32
CA ASP A 143 21.99 0.45 5.52
C ASP A 143 22.36 1.73 4.74
N PRO A 144 23.64 2.16 4.76
CA PRO A 144 24.11 3.35 4.02
C PRO A 144 23.79 3.29 2.51
N TYR A 145 23.48 2.13 1.98
CA TYR A 145 23.02 1.97 0.61
C TYR A 145 21.79 2.83 0.30
N TYR A 146 20.90 3.05 1.28
CA TYR A 146 19.68 3.83 1.09
C TYR A 146 19.84 5.32 1.38
N GLU A 147 21.00 5.78 1.83
CA GLU A 147 21.25 7.19 2.14
C GLU A 147 20.89 8.17 1.01
N PRO A 148 21.19 7.85 -0.29
CA PRO A 148 20.76 8.71 -1.39
C PRO A 148 19.23 8.87 -1.51
N LEU A 149 18.47 7.84 -1.12
CA LEU A 149 17.01 7.91 -1.11
C LEU A 149 16.52 8.80 0.02
N TRP A 150 17.07 8.64 1.23
CA TRP A 150 16.68 9.44 2.40
C TRP A 150 16.97 10.92 2.17
N SER A 151 18.16 11.26 1.73
CA SER A 151 18.54 12.63 1.36
C SER A 151 17.64 13.22 0.28
N THR A 152 17.25 12.40 -0.73
CA THR A 152 16.33 12.85 -1.78
C THR A 152 14.93 13.15 -1.24
N LEU A 153 14.39 12.31 -0.37
CA LEU A 153 13.06 12.53 0.22
C LEU A 153 13.04 13.77 1.11
N GLU A 154 14.11 13.99 1.87
CA GLU A 154 14.30 15.21 2.67
C GLU A 154 14.37 16.46 1.79
N GLU A 155 15.18 16.47 0.72
CA GLU A 155 15.25 17.58 -0.24
C GLU A 155 13.91 17.89 -0.93
N LEU A 156 13.08 16.87 -1.16
CA LEU A 156 11.79 17.00 -1.81
C LEU A 156 10.68 17.43 -0.84
N ASP A 157 10.92 17.39 0.46
CA ASP A 157 9.92 17.56 1.53
C ASP A 157 8.72 16.61 1.33
N VAL A 158 9.03 15.35 1.03
CA VAL A 158 8.04 14.31 0.74
C VAL A 158 8.06 13.25 1.84
N PRO A 159 6.95 13.05 2.58
CA PRO A 159 6.86 12.03 3.60
C PRO A 159 6.94 10.63 3.00
N LEU A 160 7.65 9.77 3.71
CA LEU A 160 7.72 8.34 3.42
C LEU A 160 6.78 7.58 4.34
N GLY A 161 5.89 6.78 3.75
CA GLY A 161 5.09 5.80 4.46
C GLY A 161 5.70 4.41 4.35
N PHE A 162 5.70 3.64 5.45
CA PHE A 162 5.88 2.20 5.37
C PHE A 162 4.52 1.53 5.39
N HIS A 163 4.15 0.90 4.27
CA HIS A 163 2.92 0.11 4.21
C HIS A 163 3.15 -1.25 4.86
N GLU A 164 2.08 -1.92 5.30
CA GLU A 164 2.19 -3.23 5.94
C GLU A 164 3.04 -4.20 5.13
N GLY A 165 3.87 -4.98 5.83
CA GLY A 165 4.75 -5.98 5.24
C GLY A 165 4.11 -7.34 5.10
N ASP A 166 4.78 -8.24 4.38
CA ASP A 166 4.49 -9.66 4.45
C ASP A 166 5.18 -10.25 5.70
N THR A 167 4.37 -10.76 6.63
CA THR A 167 4.87 -11.31 7.90
C THR A 167 5.79 -12.51 7.72
N SER A 168 5.69 -13.22 6.60
CA SER A 168 6.55 -14.37 6.31
C SER A 168 7.99 -14.00 5.99
N ALA A 169 8.21 -12.76 5.54
CA ALA A 169 9.53 -12.27 5.11
C ALA A 169 10.23 -11.36 6.14
N LEU A 170 9.62 -11.13 7.31
CA LEU A 170 10.20 -10.33 8.40
C LEU A 170 10.81 -11.25 9.45
N PRO A 171 12.15 -11.40 9.50
CA PRO A 171 12.79 -12.26 10.47
C PRO A 171 12.53 -11.76 11.89
N HIS A 172 12.21 -12.69 12.79
CA HIS A 172 12.05 -12.46 14.24
C HIS A 172 10.92 -11.52 14.69
N VAL A 173 10.18 -10.92 13.78
CA VAL A 173 9.08 -10.04 14.16
C VAL A 173 7.86 -10.86 14.61
N GLY A 174 7.47 -10.69 15.86
CA GLY A 174 6.29 -11.32 16.43
C GLY A 174 6.42 -12.83 16.73
N GLU A 175 7.59 -13.43 16.60
CA GLU A 175 7.81 -14.87 16.94
C GLU A 175 7.46 -15.19 18.38
N GLN A 176 7.69 -14.26 19.33
CA GLN A 176 7.36 -14.38 20.73
C GLN A 176 5.85 -14.51 21.00
N PHE A 177 5.00 -14.18 20.05
CA PHE A 177 3.54 -14.28 20.17
C PHE A 177 2.97 -15.59 19.62
N GLY A 178 3.83 -16.54 19.27
CA GLY A 178 3.46 -17.90 18.86
C GLY A 178 2.63 -17.94 17.58
N THR A 179 1.53 -18.69 17.59
CA THR A 179 0.70 -18.97 16.43
C THR A 179 -0.42 -17.93 16.19
N ASN A 180 -0.48 -16.85 16.98
CA ASN A 180 -1.50 -15.82 16.77
C ASN A 180 -1.17 -14.98 15.55
N THR A 181 -1.68 -15.41 14.39
CA THR A 181 -1.39 -14.81 13.08
C THR A 181 -1.82 -13.35 13.03
N MET A 182 -2.94 -12.98 13.65
CA MET A 182 -3.43 -11.60 13.64
C MET A 182 -2.54 -10.68 14.47
N LEU A 183 -2.11 -11.14 15.65
CA LEU A 183 -1.20 -10.37 16.50
C LEU A 183 0.17 -10.22 15.85
N ARG A 184 0.67 -11.27 15.19
CA ARG A 184 1.91 -11.21 14.40
C ARG A 184 1.79 -10.23 13.24
N HIS A 185 0.65 -10.23 12.54
CA HIS A 185 0.41 -9.31 11.41
C HIS A 185 0.40 -7.85 11.89
N VAL A 186 -0.36 -7.53 12.92
CA VAL A 186 -0.42 -6.17 13.50
C VAL A 186 0.96 -5.72 13.97
N LEU A 187 1.66 -6.56 14.71
CA LEU A 187 2.99 -6.22 15.23
C LEU A 187 4.07 -6.19 14.14
N ALA A 188 3.93 -6.99 13.09
CA ALA A 188 4.84 -6.91 11.95
C ALA A 188 4.61 -5.62 11.13
N SER A 189 3.36 -5.17 11.01
CA SER A 189 3.04 -3.93 10.31
C SER A 189 3.49 -2.70 11.10
N ASP A 190 3.14 -2.67 12.40
CA ASP A 190 3.45 -1.52 13.26
C ASP A 190 4.87 -1.59 13.84
N GLY A 191 5.32 -2.80 14.17
CA GLY A 191 6.64 -3.04 14.79
C GLY A 191 7.79 -3.03 13.79
N ALA A 192 7.57 -3.34 12.51
CA ALA A 192 8.60 -3.21 11.49
C ALA A 192 9.05 -1.75 11.33
N ASN A 193 8.13 -0.81 11.54
CA ASN A 193 8.45 0.61 11.62
C ASN A 193 9.26 0.97 12.88
N ALA A 194 9.15 0.18 13.96
CA ALA A 194 9.85 0.41 15.22
C ALA A 194 11.19 -0.33 15.34
N VAL A 195 11.38 -1.40 14.59
CA VAL A 195 12.60 -2.25 14.66
C VAL A 195 13.65 -1.88 13.60
N SER A 196 13.30 -0.97 12.71
CA SER A 196 14.24 -0.43 11.70
C SER A 196 15.19 0.63 12.25
N TYR A 197 15.18 0.85 13.58
CA TYR A 197 16.05 1.81 14.28
C TYR A 197 17.09 1.14 15.16
#